data_5d0f0797bf8f683b985ecd8a6c5a0fce
#
_entry.id   5d0f0797bf8f683b985ecd8a6c5a0fce
#
_cell.length_a   1.000
_cell.length_b   1.000
_cell.length_c   1.000
_cell.angle_alpha   90.00
_cell.angle_beta   90.00
_cell.angle_gamma   90.00
#
_symmetry.space_group_name_H-M   'P 1'
#
loop_
_entity.id
_entity.type
_entity.pdbx_description
1 polymer ?
#
loop_
_entity_poly.entity_id
_entity_poly.type
_entity_poly.pdbx_seq_one_letter_code
_entity_poly.pdbx_strand_id
1 'polypeptide(L)'
;LADRAHVSKPTVVRFCRSMGYDGLADFKLKLAGSVSEGVPFIHRSVDADDKTGDVLVKVVDNAVAAFLQYRNAASTVAIERAASAIADTWKMGKRIEFYGAGNSGIVAQDAQHKFFRLGVTCNATSDGHMQVMSATLLGPGDCLVIISNSGRTRDLMDAADIARKNGATTIALTASGSPLASA
;
A
#
# COMPACT_ATOMS: atom_id res chain seq x y z
N LEU A 1 -26.98 21.79 1.16
CA LEU A 1 -26.48 20.65 1.95
C LEU A 1 -27.32 20.46 3.22
N ALA A 2 -27.34 21.45 4.13
CA ALA A 2 -28.10 21.36 5.39
C ALA A 2 -29.59 21.02 5.15
N ASP A 3 -30.27 21.75 4.25
CA ASP A 3 -31.68 21.57 3.95
C ASP A 3 -31.97 20.20 3.31
N ARG A 4 -31.07 19.73 2.40
CA ARG A 4 -31.24 18.40 1.75
C ARG A 4 -30.92 17.24 2.70
N ALA A 5 -30.12 17.47 3.73
CA ALA A 5 -29.76 16.46 4.74
C ALA A 5 -30.65 16.55 5.98
N HIS A 6 -31.63 17.47 6.01
CA HIS A 6 -32.54 17.73 7.13
C HIS A 6 -31.80 17.95 8.47
N VAL A 7 -30.65 18.66 8.42
CA VAL A 7 -29.82 18.97 9.60
C VAL A 7 -29.55 20.48 9.69
N SER A 8 -29.12 20.93 10.88
CA SER A 8 -28.75 22.34 11.06
C SER A 8 -27.44 22.71 10.36
N LYS A 9 -27.29 23.99 9.96
CA LYS A 9 -26.04 24.51 9.40
C LYS A 9 -24.82 24.24 10.31
N PRO A 10 -24.90 24.44 11.65
CA PRO A 10 -23.83 24.08 12.57
C PRO A 10 -23.45 22.59 12.54
N THR A 11 -24.41 21.69 12.32
CA THR A 11 -24.16 20.25 12.21
C THR A 11 -23.31 19.93 10.98
N VAL A 12 -23.58 20.59 9.85
CA VAL A 12 -22.74 20.45 8.64
C VAL A 12 -21.31 20.92 8.88
N VAL A 13 -21.12 22.05 9.58
CA VAL A 13 -19.78 22.56 9.91
C VAL A 13 -19.03 21.60 10.84
N ARG A 14 -19.70 21.07 11.87
CA ARG A 14 -19.11 20.05 12.77
C ARG A 14 -18.72 18.79 12.01
N PHE A 15 -19.57 18.33 11.08
CA PHE A 15 -19.24 17.19 10.20
C PHE A 15 -17.97 17.46 9.37
N CYS A 16 -17.87 18.62 8.72
CA CYS A 16 -16.67 18.96 7.95
C CYS A 16 -15.41 18.94 8.84
N ARG A 17 -15.50 19.47 10.07
CA ARG A 17 -14.38 19.45 11.02
C ARG A 17 -14.04 18.05 11.52
N SER A 18 -15.01 17.19 11.77
CA SER A 18 -14.75 15.79 12.15
C SER A 18 -14.11 14.97 11.04
N MET A 19 -14.26 15.41 9.78
CA MET A 19 -13.60 14.84 8.60
C MET A 19 -12.20 15.44 8.34
N GLY A 20 -11.70 16.31 9.24
CA GLY A 20 -10.35 16.90 9.14
C GLY A 20 -10.25 18.16 8.30
N TYR A 21 -11.39 18.80 7.97
CA TYR A 21 -11.42 20.09 7.25
C TYR A 21 -11.63 21.25 8.22
N ASP A 22 -11.07 22.43 7.94
CA ASP A 22 -11.23 23.61 8.79
C ASP A 22 -12.68 24.12 8.88
N GLY A 23 -13.52 23.71 7.94
CA GLY A 23 -14.94 24.05 7.88
C GLY A 23 -15.56 23.76 6.51
N LEU A 24 -16.80 24.22 6.31
CA LEU A 24 -17.53 23.98 5.06
C LEU A 24 -16.86 24.63 3.84
N ALA A 25 -16.20 25.77 3.98
CA ALA A 25 -15.52 26.45 2.88
C ALA A 25 -14.30 25.65 2.42
N ASP A 26 -13.46 25.20 3.34
CA ASP A 26 -12.31 24.36 3.07
C ASP A 26 -12.72 22.99 2.48
N PHE A 27 -13.75 22.37 3.05
CA PHE A 27 -14.35 21.16 2.50
C PHE A 27 -14.80 21.34 1.04
N LYS A 28 -15.52 22.45 0.73
CA LYS A 28 -15.95 22.74 -0.64
C LYS A 28 -14.79 23.01 -1.58
N LEU A 29 -13.76 23.71 -1.12
CA LEU A 29 -12.58 24.05 -1.94
C LEU A 29 -11.80 22.78 -2.29
N LYS A 30 -11.55 21.90 -1.31
CA LYS A 30 -10.86 20.61 -1.53
C LYS A 30 -11.71 19.65 -2.37
N LEU A 31 -13.03 19.66 -2.17
CA LEU A 31 -13.95 18.90 -3.01
C LEU A 31 -13.96 19.44 -4.46
N ALA A 32 -13.97 20.76 -4.66
CA ALA A 32 -13.92 21.36 -5.99
C ALA A 32 -12.57 21.09 -6.68
N GLY A 33 -11.46 21.10 -5.94
CA GLY A 33 -10.14 20.72 -6.44
C GLY A 33 -10.10 19.26 -6.90
N SER A 34 -10.68 18.35 -6.14
CA SER A 34 -10.78 16.93 -6.52
C SER A 34 -11.66 16.70 -7.76
N VAL A 35 -12.69 17.53 -7.95
CA VAL A 35 -13.55 17.48 -9.16
C VAL A 35 -12.84 18.10 -10.38
N SER A 36 -12.00 19.13 -10.20
CA SER A 36 -11.23 19.76 -11.30
C SER A 36 -10.10 18.85 -11.82
N GLU A 37 -9.61 17.91 -11.01
CA GLU A 37 -8.68 16.85 -11.44
C GLU A 37 -9.39 15.69 -12.18
N GLY A 38 -10.70 15.78 -12.39
CA GLY A 38 -11.48 14.87 -13.24
C GLY A 38 -11.85 13.52 -12.60
N VAL A 39 -11.40 13.26 -11.36
CA VAL A 39 -11.73 12.00 -10.65
C VAL A 39 -12.28 12.31 -9.26
N PRO A 40 -13.55 11.95 -8.97
CA PRO A 40 -14.08 12.12 -7.63
C PRO A 40 -13.31 11.25 -6.63
N PHE A 41 -12.80 11.83 -5.56
CA PHE A 41 -12.19 11.11 -4.41
C PHE A 41 -13.21 10.27 -3.61
N ILE A 42 -14.33 9.93 -4.19
CA ILE A 42 -15.40 9.17 -3.54
C ILE A 42 -15.27 7.72 -4.02
N HIS A 43 -14.90 6.84 -3.10
CA HIS A 43 -15.00 5.40 -3.33
C HIS A 43 -16.44 5.06 -3.62
N ARG A 44 -16.74 4.63 -4.84
CA ARG A 44 -18.06 4.24 -5.28
C ARG A 44 -18.17 2.73 -5.18
N SER A 45 -19.02 2.26 -4.27
CA SER A 45 -19.35 0.83 -4.21
C SER A 45 -20.08 0.40 -5.48
N VAL A 46 -19.78 -0.79 -5.95
CA VAL A 46 -20.55 -1.46 -6.99
C VAL A 46 -21.82 -2.01 -6.34
N ASP A 47 -22.98 -1.68 -6.88
CA ASP A 47 -24.28 -2.09 -6.41
C ASP A 47 -24.85 -3.21 -7.30
N ALA A 48 -25.77 -4.02 -6.75
CA ALA A 48 -26.32 -5.19 -7.46
C ALA A 48 -27.16 -4.81 -8.70
N ASP A 49 -27.68 -3.59 -8.75
CA ASP A 49 -28.50 -3.04 -9.82
C ASP A 49 -27.70 -2.19 -10.82
N ASP A 50 -26.38 -2.07 -10.65
CA ASP A 50 -25.53 -1.37 -11.60
C ASP A 50 -25.54 -2.05 -12.96
N LYS A 51 -25.66 -1.26 -14.02
CA LYS A 51 -25.42 -1.76 -15.37
C LYS A 51 -23.93 -1.95 -15.61
N THR A 52 -23.58 -2.82 -16.54
CA THR A 52 -22.16 -3.12 -16.88
C THR A 52 -21.31 -1.87 -17.14
N GLY A 53 -21.88 -0.83 -17.79
CA GLY A 53 -21.19 0.44 -18.02
C GLY A 53 -20.94 1.19 -16.73
N ASP A 54 -21.86 1.18 -15.78
CA ASP A 54 -21.70 1.84 -14.48
C ASP A 54 -20.63 1.12 -13.64
N VAL A 55 -20.63 -0.22 -13.65
CA VAL A 55 -19.61 -1.04 -13.00
C VAL A 55 -18.21 -0.70 -13.55
N LEU A 56 -18.05 -0.63 -14.89
CA LEU A 56 -16.78 -0.28 -15.50
C LEU A 56 -16.28 1.09 -15.03
N VAL A 57 -17.15 2.10 -15.08
CA VAL A 57 -16.80 3.47 -14.65
C VAL A 57 -16.43 3.48 -13.18
N LYS A 58 -17.21 2.86 -12.30
CA LYS A 58 -16.94 2.80 -10.86
C LYS A 58 -15.60 2.13 -10.55
N VAL A 59 -15.29 1.01 -11.20
CA VAL A 59 -14.02 0.27 -11.00
C VAL A 59 -12.82 1.09 -11.45
N VAL A 60 -12.92 1.71 -12.63
CA VAL A 60 -11.82 2.55 -13.16
C VAL A 60 -11.61 3.80 -12.31
N ASP A 61 -12.69 4.51 -11.95
CA ASP A 61 -12.62 5.70 -11.10
C ASP A 61 -11.99 5.39 -9.74
N ASN A 62 -12.38 4.26 -9.11
CA ASN A 62 -11.79 3.83 -7.84
C ASN A 62 -10.29 3.52 -7.97
N ALA A 63 -9.87 2.89 -9.06
CA ALA A 63 -8.45 2.60 -9.32
C ALA A 63 -7.65 3.90 -9.51
N VAL A 64 -8.15 4.83 -10.33
CA VAL A 64 -7.51 6.15 -10.53
C VAL A 64 -7.43 6.93 -9.22
N ALA A 65 -8.53 6.96 -8.44
CA ALA A 65 -8.54 7.62 -7.13
C ALA A 65 -7.49 7.02 -6.17
N ALA A 66 -7.35 5.71 -6.14
CA ALA A 66 -6.34 5.04 -5.32
C ALA A 66 -4.90 5.41 -5.74
N PHE A 67 -4.61 5.47 -7.05
CA PHE A 67 -3.30 5.92 -7.54
C PHE A 67 -2.99 7.37 -7.20
N LEU A 68 -3.97 8.27 -7.36
CA LEU A 68 -3.80 9.68 -7.00
C LEU A 68 -3.58 9.87 -5.51
N GLN A 69 -4.34 9.15 -4.68
CA GLN A 69 -4.15 9.16 -3.24
C GLN A 69 -2.76 8.66 -2.84
N TYR A 70 -2.29 7.56 -3.43
CA TYR A 70 -0.95 7.05 -3.20
C TYR A 70 0.11 8.07 -3.61
N ARG A 71 0.03 8.63 -4.83
CA ARG A 71 0.96 9.67 -5.32
C ARG A 71 1.10 10.83 -4.34
N ASN A 72 -0.01 11.28 -3.77
CA ASN A 72 -0.04 12.44 -2.89
C ASN A 72 0.45 12.13 -1.46
N ALA A 73 0.32 10.87 -1.02
CA ALA A 73 0.68 10.42 0.32
C ALA A 73 2.05 9.72 0.39
N ALA A 74 2.59 9.29 -0.76
CA ALA A 74 3.83 8.51 -0.81
C ALA A 74 5.03 9.31 -0.32
N SER A 75 5.84 8.71 0.55
CA SER A 75 7.11 9.27 1.01
C SER A 75 8.21 8.96 -0.01
N THR A 76 8.64 9.98 -0.76
CA THR A 76 9.78 9.84 -1.69
C THR A 76 11.04 9.38 -0.98
N VAL A 77 11.29 9.84 0.23
CA VAL A 77 12.44 9.43 1.06
C VAL A 77 12.39 7.94 1.38
N ALA A 78 11.20 7.41 1.74
CA ALA A 78 11.05 5.98 2.00
C ALA A 78 11.26 5.14 0.74
N ILE A 79 10.76 5.60 -0.40
CA ILE A 79 10.94 4.94 -1.70
C ILE A 79 12.42 4.93 -2.10
N GLU A 80 13.11 6.06 -1.97
CA GLU A 80 14.55 6.17 -2.27
C GLU A 80 15.39 5.24 -1.39
N ARG A 81 15.10 5.19 -0.09
CA ARG A 81 15.77 4.26 0.83
C ARG A 81 15.55 2.79 0.45
N ALA A 82 14.32 2.42 0.11
CA ALA A 82 14.00 1.06 -0.32
C ALA A 82 14.71 0.70 -1.65
N ALA A 83 14.69 1.61 -2.62
CA ALA A 83 15.37 1.42 -3.90
C ALA A 83 16.89 1.29 -3.73
N SER A 84 17.51 2.13 -2.90
CA SER A 84 18.94 2.05 -2.60
C SER A 84 19.29 0.73 -1.92
N ALA A 85 18.52 0.30 -0.92
CA ALA A 85 18.77 -0.96 -0.22
C ALA A 85 18.72 -2.17 -1.17
N ILE A 86 17.72 -2.22 -2.06
CA ILE A 86 17.63 -3.29 -3.08
C ILE A 86 18.81 -3.24 -4.05
N ALA A 87 19.17 -2.05 -4.54
CA ALA A 87 20.28 -1.87 -5.47
C ALA A 87 21.63 -2.26 -4.86
N ASP A 88 21.85 -1.91 -3.60
CA ASP A 88 23.11 -2.24 -2.91
C ASP A 88 23.18 -3.75 -2.60
N THR A 89 22.10 -4.38 -2.20
CA THR A 89 22.00 -5.84 -2.05
C THR A 89 22.36 -6.55 -3.36
N TRP A 90 21.82 -6.09 -4.47
CA TRP A 90 22.12 -6.64 -5.80
C TRP A 90 23.58 -6.47 -6.19
N LYS A 91 24.15 -5.26 -6.02
CA LYS A 91 25.57 -4.99 -6.31
C LYS A 91 26.52 -5.87 -5.50
N MET A 92 26.13 -6.21 -4.26
CA MET A 92 26.90 -7.11 -3.39
C MET A 92 26.71 -8.59 -3.73
N GLY A 93 25.88 -8.94 -4.71
CA GLY A 93 25.54 -10.34 -5.05
C GLY A 93 24.82 -11.08 -3.94
N LYS A 94 24.10 -10.36 -3.09
CA LYS A 94 23.35 -10.87 -1.94
C LYS A 94 21.92 -11.22 -2.34
N ARG A 95 21.19 -11.91 -1.44
CA ARG A 95 19.83 -12.39 -1.68
C ARG A 95 18.82 -11.27 -1.57
N ILE A 96 17.85 -11.29 -2.48
CA ILE A 96 16.65 -10.47 -2.43
C ILE A 96 15.45 -11.40 -2.45
N GLU A 97 14.64 -11.33 -1.39
CA GLU A 97 13.44 -12.15 -1.22
C GLU A 97 12.20 -11.26 -1.20
N PHE A 98 11.12 -11.72 -1.85
CA PHE A 98 9.81 -11.06 -1.85
C PHE A 98 8.80 -11.97 -1.18
N TYR A 99 8.21 -11.54 -0.06
CA TYR A 99 7.20 -12.33 0.65
C TYR A 99 5.83 -11.65 0.62
N GLY A 100 4.79 -12.46 0.45
CA GLY A 100 3.41 -12.03 0.52
C GLY A 100 2.49 -13.24 0.67
N ALA A 101 1.28 -13.05 1.17
CA ALA A 101 0.28 -14.11 1.30
C ALA A 101 -0.98 -13.77 0.49
N GLY A 102 -1.65 -14.78 -0.07
CA GLY A 102 -2.83 -14.57 -0.91
C GLY A 102 -2.56 -13.62 -2.08
N ASN A 103 -3.37 -12.58 -2.26
CA ASN A 103 -3.18 -11.59 -3.32
C ASN A 103 -1.82 -10.87 -3.22
N SER A 104 -1.31 -10.63 -2.00
CA SER A 104 0.02 -10.06 -1.82
C SER A 104 1.13 -11.01 -2.29
N GLY A 105 0.90 -12.32 -2.25
CA GLY A 105 1.80 -13.32 -2.82
C GLY A 105 1.89 -13.22 -4.34
N ILE A 106 0.77 -12.93 -5.02
CA ILE A 106 0.76 -12.67 -6.47
C ILE A 106 1.60 -11.43 -6.80
N VAL A 107 1.48 -10.37 -6.00
CA VAL A 107 2.29 -9.15 -6.16
C VAL A 107 3.77 -9.41 -5.91
N ALA A 108 4.11 -10.28 -4.93
CA ALA A 108 5.49 -10.70 -4.69
C ALA A 108 6.09 -11.45 -5.88
N GLN A 109 5.32 -12.34 -6.50
CA GLN A 109 5.73 -13.05 -7.72
C GLN A 109 5.88 -12.11 -8.92
N ASP A 110 4.98 -11.14 -9.07
CA ASP A 110 5.09 -10.11 -10.10
C ASP A 110 6.34 -9.24 -9.91
N ALA A 111 6.68 -8.88 -8.67
CA ALA A 111 7.92 -8.20 -8.33
C ALA A 111 9.14 -9.04 -8.71
N GLN A 112 9.19 -10.31 -8.30
CA GLN A 112 10.27 -11.23 -8.71
C GLN A 112 10.42 -11.27 -10.23
N HIS A 113 9.33 -11.45 -10.97
CA HIS A 113 9.38 -11.50 -12.44
C HIS A 113 9.96 -10.20 -13.04
N LYS A 114 9.58 -9.04 -12.53
CA LYS A 114 10.09 -7.75 -13.01
C LYS A 114 11.58 -7.56 -12.70
N PHE A 115 12.00 -7.87 -11.49
CA PHE A 115 13.40 -7.78 -11.10
C PHE A 115 14.28 -8.80 -11.84
N PHE A 116 13.79 -10.03 -12.03
CA PHE A 116 14.48 -11.04 -12.84
C PHE A 116 14.76 -10.56 -14.28
N ARG A 117 13.82 -9.88 -14.90
CA ARG A 117 14.01 -9.28 -16.24
C ARG A 117 15.09 -8.20 -16.28
N LEU A 118 15.43 -7.60 -15.15
CA LEU A 118 16.53 -6.64 -15.00
C LEU A 118 17.87 -7.33 -14.66
N GLY A 119 17.91 -8.67 -14.65
CA GLY A 119 19.10 -9.43 -14.29
C GLY A 119 19.34 -9.55 -12.79
N VAL A 120 18.35 -9.23 -11.97
CA VAL A 120 18.44 -9.35 -10.51
C VAL A 120 18.07 -10.76 -10.08
N THR A 121 18.99 -11.46 -9.42
CA THR A 121 18.70 -12.77 -8.82
C THR A 121 17.87 -12.55 -7.56
N CYS A 122 16.61 -12.97 -7.60
CA CYS A 122 15.67 -12.82 -6.49
C CYS A 122 14.65 -13.96 -6.48
N ASN A 123 13.98 -14.14 -5.36
CA ASN A 123 12.96 -15.17 -5.19
C ASN A 123 11.68 -14.59 -4.59
N ALA A 124 10.53 -15.25 -4.81
CA ALA A 124 9.26 -14.90 -4.18
C ALA A 124 8.64 -16.11 -3.50
N THR A 125 8.14 -15.93 -2.29
CA THR A 125 7.51 -16.98 -1.49
C THR A 125 6.16 -16.52 -0.98
N SER A 126 5.11 -17.30 -1.23
CA SER A 126 3.74 -17.03 -0.79
C SER A 126 3.23 -18.00 0.30
N ASP A 127 3.93 -19.07 0.55
CA ASP A 127 3.64 -20.03 1.61
C ASP A 127 4.25 -19.56 2.94
N GLY A 128 3.44 -19.42 3.99
CA GLY A 128 3.86 -18.88 5.28
C GLY A 128 4.94 -19.70 5.98
N HIS A 129 4.86 -21.03 5.88
CA HIS A 129 5.86 -21.91 6.48
C HIS A 129 7.21 -21.77 5.77
N MET A 130 7.22 -21.75 4.45
CA MET A 130 8.42 -21.51 3.65
C MET A 130 9.00 -20.11 3.87
N GLN A 131 8.16 -19.08 4.09
CA GLN A 131 8.61 -17.71 4.41
C GLN A 131 9.42 -17.68 5.70
N VAL A 132 8.91 -18.29 6.77
CA VAL A 132 9.58 -18.36 8.06
C VAL A 132 10.89 -19.15 7.94
N MET A 133 10.87 -20.29 7.27
CA MET A 133 12.08 -21.10 7.05
C MET A 133 13.14 -20.35 6.23
N SER A 134 12.75 -19.73 5.13
CA SER A 134 13.68 -18.96 4.28
C SER A 134 14.24 -17.74 5.01
N ALA A 135 13.44 -17.06 5.84
CA ALA A 135 13.88 -15.92 6.64
C ALA A 135 15.02 -16.29 7.62
N THR A 136 15.09 -17.55 8.11
CA THR A 136 16.19 -17.99 8.96
C THR A 136 17.54 -18.07 8.25
N LEU A 137 17.52 -18.14 6.94
CA LEU A 137 18.71 -18.20 6.07
C LEU A 137 19.20 -16.84 5.60
N LEU A 138 18.45 -15.77 5.87
CA LEU A 138 18.85 -14.40 5.54
C LEU A 138 19.81 -13.87 6.59
N GLY A 139 20.72 -13.01 6.17
CA GLY A 139 21.75 -12.42 7.03
C GLY A 139 22.21 -11.06 6.55
N PRO A 140 23.35 -10.56 7.07
CA PRO A 140 23.87 -9.24 6.72
C PRO A 140 24.11 -9.08 5.22
N GLY A 141 23.58 -7.99 4.67
CA GLY A 141 23.63 -7.67 3.26
C GLY A 141 22.45 -8.23 2.44
N ASP A 142 21.69 -9.20 2.93
CA ASP A 142 20.49 -9.69 2.28
C ASP A 142 19.33 -8.69 2.48
N CYS A 143 18.35 -8.71 1.57
CA CYS A 143 17.17 -7.84 1.60
C CYS A 143 15.89 -8.67 1.52
N LEU A 144 14.97 -8.44 2.45
CA LEU A 144 13.64 -9.01 2.47
C LEU A 144 12.59 -7.92 2.23
N VAL A 145 11.83 -8.04 1.15
CA VAL A 145 10.69 -7.18 0.83
C VAL A 145 9.41 -7.91 1.18
N ILE A 146 8.63 -7.37 2.11
CA ILE A 146 7.39 -7.96 2.60
C ILE A 146 6.21 -7.14 2.10
N ILE A 147 5.25 -7.81 1.47
CA ILE A 147 4.05 -7.20 0.91
C ILE A 147 2.84 -7.70 1.69
N SER A 148 2.16 -6.80 2.40
CA SER A 148 0.98 -7.12 3.20
C SER A 148 0.07 -5.92 3.33
N ASN A 149 -1.10 -5.95 2.72
CA ASN A 149 -2.05 -4.83 2.80
C ASN A 149 -2.42 -4.48 4.25
N SER A 150 -2.77 -5.48 5.06
CA SER A 150 -3.14 -5.27 6.47
C SER A 150 -1.95 -5.08 7.42
N GLY A 151 -0.78 -5.59 7.04
CA GLY A 151 0.40 -5.66 7.90
C GLY A 151 0.21 -6.46 9.19
N ARG A 152 -0.75 -7.42 9.21
CA ARG A 152 -1.14 -8.20 10.40
C ARG A 152 -0.99 -9.72 10.21
N THR A 153 -0.56 -10.17 9.03
CA THR A 153 -0.36 -11.60 8.76
C THR A 153 0.78 -12.10 9.62
N ARG A 154 0.50 -13.07 10.49
CA ARG A 154 1.43 -13.52 11.52
C ARG A 154 2.73 -14.05 10.93
N ASP A 155 2.65 -14.96 9.97
CA ASP A 155 3.84 -15.57 9.35
C ASP A 155 4.76 -14.52 8.72
N LEU A 156 4.19 -13.48 8.10
CA LEU A 156 4.96 -12.36 7.53
C LEU A 156 5.62 -11.49 8.60
N MET A 157 4.97 -11.30 9.74
CA MET A 157 5.56 -10.58 10.87
C MET A 157 6.68 -11.38 11.51
N ASP A 158 6.47 -12.68 11.71
CA ASP A 158 7.47 -13.61 12.26
C ASP A 158 8.70 -13.67 11.33
N ALA A 159 8.49 -13.77 10.00
CA ALA A 159 9.55 -13.75 9.01
C ALA A 159 10.33 -12.43 9.00
N ALA A 160 9.64 -11.29 9.13
CA ALA A 160 10.28 -9.96 9.25
C ALA A 160 11.19 -9.89 10.47
N ASP A 161 10.69 -10.32 11.62
CA ASP A 161 11.45 -10.32 12.87
C ASP A 161 12.68 -11.23 12.82
N ILE A 162 12.54 -12.41 12.24
CA ILE A 162 13.65 -13.35 12.06
C ILE A 162 14.72 -12.76 11.16
N ALA A 163 14.34 -12.27 9.96
CA ALA A 163 15.27 -11.70 9.02
C ALA A 163 16.03 -10.50 9.62
N ARG A 164 15.32 -9.62 10.33
CA ARG A 164 15.90 -8.46 11.00
C ARG A 164 16.87 -8.86 12.13
N LYS A 165 16.52 -9.83 12.96
CA LYS A 165 17.40 -10.36 14.00
C LYS A 165 18.67 -10.98 13.44
N ASN A 166 18.59 -11.55 12.25
CA ASN A 166 19.73 -12.11 11.53
C ASN A 166 20.57 -11.04 10.79
N GLY A 167 20.18 -9.76 10.86
CA GLY A 167 20.89 -8.65 10.24
C GLY A 167 20.56 -8.38 8.78
N ALA A 168 19.53 -8.98 8.22
CA ALA A 168 19.03 -8.66 6.90
C ALA A 168 18.28 -7.30 6.89
N THR A 169 18.35 -6.59 5.78
CA THR A 169 17.53 -5.40 5.57
C THR A 169 16.09 -5.80 5.29
N THR A 170 15.13 -5.22 6.01
CA THR A 170 13.70 -5.47 5.80
C THR A 170 13.00 -4.24 5.23
N ILE A 171 12.18 -4.44 4.21
CA ILE A 171 11.35 -3.42 3.56
C ILE A 171 9.90 -3.88 3.61
N ALA A 172 9.01 -3.06 4.15
CA ALA A 172 7.58 -3.37 4.22
C ALA A 172 6.76 -2.50 3.27
N LEU A 173 6.00 -3.13 2.37
CA LEU A 173 4.92 -2.49 1.60
C LEU A 173 3.60 -2.84 2.29
N THR A 174 3.09 -1.90 3.08
CA THR A 174 1.93 -2.14 3.95
C THR A 174 1.17 -0.86 4.26
N ALA A 175 -0.03 -0.98 4.84
CA ALA A 175 -0.79 0.18 5.30
C ALA A 175 -0.04 0.94 6.39
N SER A 176 -0.09 2.27 6.33
CA SER A 176 0.49 3.14 7.35
C SER A 176 -0.09 2.83 8.74
N GLY A 177 0.77 2.80 9.77
CA GLY A 177 0.35 2.48 11.14
C GLY A 177 -0.02 1.02 11.38
N SER A 178 0.23 0.13 10.44
CA SER A 178 0.08 -1.31 10.66
C SER A 178 1.20 -1.84 11.59
N PRO A 179 0.99 -2.99 12.26
CA PRO A 179 2.05 -3.63 13.06
C PRO A 179 3.34 -3.85 12.26
N LEU A 180 3.24 -4.30 11.01
CA LEU A 180 4.40 -4.53 10.14
C LEU A 180 5.14 -3.22 9.78
N ALA A 181 4.45 -2.08 9.71
CA ALA A 181 5.08 -0.79 9.45
C ALA A 181 5.92 -0.28 10.65
N SER A 182 5.65 -0.81 11.84
CA SER A 182 6.32 -0.45 13.10
C SER A 182 7.35 -1.50 13.54
N ALA A 183 7.40 -2.63 12.84
CA ALA A 183 8.26 -3.78 13.15
C ALA A 183 9.70 -3.62 12.53
#